data_7bd143af314483e1c9284582fc9cd3b2
#
_entry.id   7bd143af314483e1c9284582fc9cd3b2
#
_cell.length_a   1.000
_cell.length_b   1.000
_cell.length_c   1.000
_cell.angle_alpha   90.00
_cell.angle_beta   90.00
_cell.angle_gamma   90.00
#
_symmetry.space_group_name_H-M   'P 1'
#
loop_
_entity.id
_entity.type
_entity.pdbx_description
1 polymer ?
#
loop_
_entity_poly.entity_id
_entity_poly.type
_entity_poly.pdbx_seq_one_letter_code
_entity_poly.pdbx_strand_id
1 'polypeptide(L)'
;MRNGQGAFRHHRRTLLAPRTTLCLALLATIPGNSGAFDVDYEIGLAAMRSDNISLSEDNEVSETVLAPRIRFDVAQEGSALKLEAHGEIERREYLDDTFPNEWRGNFAGQANWAMFPERVSLVLEDYLSYEPVDLRAGLSPGNVQRVNVFLGGPSFHARFNEVTRAQLDLRVANSYAELTEDFNGDRYGASARLQRELSSTQQASLNLVATEAEFDDPGQASDFSRQDAFMGYRREHAHGNVELELGRSRVHPKDRATVSSTLARADITWQATARSRFSALARYQLADATQDMIIRQGDLSESIIPDLALSTLQVNPDVYRQRRLQADYRYTGDRLSIRLRPRHRRYRYLETTLDDRDDYSGYLEFGYRARPNLTLSLQATAVNREFVTTQRKDQDRVYGLECDYRWTRHLSWQAGIYRNSRDSTEVDSSYRENAARFTVTWRR
;
A
#
# COMPACT_ATOMS: atom_id res chain seq x y z
N MET A 1 -55.57 30.64 -1.00
CA MET A 1 -55.91 29.43 -1.77
C MET A 1 -54.82 29.15 -2.79
N ARG A 2 -54.07 28.15 -2.62
CA ARG A 2 -53.52 27.09 -3.46
C ARG A 2 -52.22 26.54 -2.87
N ASN A 3 -52.37 25.32 -2.39
CA ASN A 3 -51.34 24.44 -1.90
C ASN A 3 -50.37 24.04 -3.03
N GLY A 4 -49.07 24.07 -2.75
CA GLY A 4 -48.02 23.45 -3.55
C GLY A 4 -47.26 22.45 -2.68
N GLN A 5 -47.64 21.20 -2.74
CA GLN A 5 -46.96 20.08 -2.11
C GLN A 5 -45.68 19.79 -2.90
N GLY A 6 -44.51 20.01 -2.30
CA GLY A 6 -43.24 19.50 -2.77
C GLY A 6 -43.05 18.03 -2.35
N ALA A 7 -43.04 17.15 -3.33
CA ALA A 7 -42.80 15.72 -3.13
C ALA A 7 -41.34 15.46 -2.76
N PHE A 8 -41.13 14.99 -1.54
CA PHE A 8 -39.86 14.36 -1.14
C PHE A 8 -39.69 13.06 -1.91
N ARG A 9 -38.76 13.02 -2.86
CA ARG A 9 -38.29 11.78 -3.46
C ARG A 9 -37.40 11.05 -2.46
N HIS A 10 -37.93 10.02 -1.82
CA HIS A 10 -37.16 9.01 -1.14
C HIS A 10 -36.27 8.29 -2.18
N HIS A 11 -34.99 8.59 -2.22
CA HIS A 11 -34.02 7.69 -2.82
C HIS A 11 -33.97 6.41 -1.94
N ARG A 12 -34.47 5.33 -2.48
CA ARG A 12 -34.24 3.98 -1.94
C ARG A 12 -32.73 3.73 -2.05
N ARG A 13 -32.04 3.79 -0.93
CA ARG A 13 -30.71 3.21 -0.79
C ARG A 13 -30.85 1.70 -0.99
N THR A 14 -30.56 1.21 -2.17
CA THR A 14 -30.23 -0.20 -2.38
C THR A 14 -28.93 -0.43 -1.62
N LEU A 15 -29.02 -1.17 -0.51
CA LEU A 15 -27.88 -1.76 0.18
C LEU A 15 -27.21 -2.73 -0.81
N LEU A 16 -26.29 -2.24 -1.61
CA LEU A 16 -25.34 -3.09 -2.32
C LEU A 16 -24.41 -3.66 -1.25
N ALA A 17 -24.58 -4.97 -0.99
CA ALA A 17 -23.64 -5.73 -0.20
C ALA A 17 -22.22 -5.48 -0.75
N PRO A 18 -21.21 -5.30 0.11
CA PRO A 18 -19.85 -5.02 -0.33
C PRO A 18 -19.39 -6.13 -1.28
N ARG A 19 -18.96 -5.74 -2.47
CA ARG A 19 -18.49 -6.63 -3.56
C ARG A 19 -17.31 -7.54 -3.15
N THR A 20 -16.70 -7.30 -1.98
CA THR A 20 -15.67 -8.15 -1.34
C THR A 20 -16.11 -9.60 -1.10
N THR A 21 -17.43 -9.89 -1.02
CA THR A 21 -17.94 -11.26 -0.89
C THR A 21 -17.79 -12.09 -2.18
N LEU A 22 -17.57 -11.44 -3.33
CA LEU A 22 -17.48 -12.11 -4.62
C LEU A 22 -16.13 -12.84 -4.83
N CYS A 23 -15.05 -12.32 -4.29
CA CYS A 23 -13.70 -12.89 -4.48
C CYS A 23 -13.53 -14.24 -3.77
N LEU A 24 -14.05 -14.36 -2.54
CA LEU A 24 -14.00 -15.64 -1.81
C LEU A 24 -14.90 -16.72 -2.46
N ALA A 25 -16.02 -16.33 -3.06
CA ALA A 25 -16.93 -17.25 -3.73
C ALA A 25 -16.38 -17.79 -5.07
N LEU A 26 -15.60 -16.97 -5.80
CA LEU A 26 -14.96 -17.39 -7.05
C LEU A 26 -13.83 -18.41 -6.81
N LEU A 27 -13.12 -18.31 -5.70
CA LEU A 27 -12.06 -19.28 -5.34
C LEU A 27 -12.63 -20.68 -5.05
N ALA A 28 -13.88 -20.79 -4.59
CA ALA A 28 -14.56 -22.07 -4.30
C ALA A 28 -15.03 -22.81 -5.57
N THR A 29 -15.05 -22.17 -6.72
CA THR A 29 -15.57 -22.76 -8.00
C THR A 29 -14.48 -23.14 -8.99
N ILE A 30 -13.20 -22.93 -8.69
CA ILE A 30 -12.09 -23.33 -9.56
C ILE A 30 -11.98 -24.86 -9.51
N PRO A 31 -12.17 -25.58 -10.64
CA PRO A 31 -12.03 -27.02 -10.66
C PRO A 31 -10.60 -27.41 -10.29
N GLY A 32 -10.46 -28.12 -9.17
CA GLY A 32 -9.18 -28.41 -8.56
C GLY A 32 -8.26 -29.25 -9.46
N ASN A 33 -7.14 -28.69 -9.80
CA ASN A 33 -5.92 -29.46 -9.94
C ASN A 33 -5.22 -29.39 -8.58
N SER A 34 -4.87 -30.55 -8.04
CA SER A 34 -4.41 -30.79 -6.67
C SER A 34 -3.03 -30.19 -6.35
N GLY A 35 -2.93 -28.87 -6.31
CA GLY A 35 -1.90 -28.18 -5.56
C GLY A 35 -2.46 -27.95 -4.15
N ALA A 36 -1.79 -28.41 -3.11
CA ALA A 36 -2.20 -28.11 -1.75
C ALA A 36 -2.03 -26.60 -1.51
N PHE A 37 -3.04 -25.96 -0.92
CA PHE A 37 -2.90 -24.62 -0.37
C PHE A 37 -1.98 -24.71 0.86
N ASP A 38 -0.98 -23.88 0.88
CA ASP A 38 -0.21 -23.60 2.08
C ASP A 38 -0.91 -22.48 2.84
N VAL A 39 -1.36 -22.77 4.07
CA VAL A 39 -2.13 -21.85 4.89
C VAL A 39 -1.49 -21.75 6.26
N ASP A 40 -0.85 -20.62 6.50
CA ASP A 40 -0.36 -20.24 7.81
C ASP A 40 -1.33 -19.26 8.48
N TYR A 41 -1.56 -19.40 9.77
CA TYR A 41 -2.36 -18.43 10.51
C TYR A 41 -1.87 -18.21 11.94
N GLU A 42 -2.13 -17.02 12.42
CA GLU A 42 -1.80 -16.57 13.76
C GLU A 42 -3.04 -16.00 14.44
N ILE A 43 -3.25 -16.38 15.69
CA ILE A 43 -4.26 -15.79 16.55
C ILE A 43 -3.55 -15.02 17.65
N GLY A 44 -3.86 -13.76 17.81
CA GLY A 44 -3.20 -12.88 18.76
C GLY A 44 -4.18 -12.09 19.61
N LEU A 45 -3.72 -11.69 20.77
CA LEU A 45 -4.36 -10.69 21.63
C LEU A 45 -3.32 -9.62 21.96
N ALA A 46 -3.59 -8.39 21.55
CA ALA A 46 -2.79 -7.23 21.93
C ALA A 46 -3.52 -6.39 22.96
N ALA A 47 -2.77 -5.87 23.93
CA ALA A 47 -3.20 -4.81 24.83
C ALA A 47 -2.25 -3.62 24.65
N MET A 48 -2.79 -2.44 24.42
CA MET A 48 -2.05 -1.21 24.26
C MET A 48 -2.57 -0.16 25.25
N ARG A 49 -1.65 0.55 25.88
CA ARG A 49 -1.96 1.76 26.67
C ARG A 49 -1.26 2.93 26.02
N SER A 50 -2.04 3.97 25.70
CA SER A 50 -1.57 5.27 25.21
C SER A 50 -1.88 6.34 26.26
N ASP A 51 -1.01 7.33 26.40
CA ASP A 51 -1.27 8.52 27.21
C ASP A 51 -1.97 9.62 26.40
N ASN A 52 -1.96 9.54 25.06
CA ASN A 52 -2.59 10.51 24.16
C ASN A 52 -3.11 9.85 22.87
N ILE A 53 -4.13 8.99 22.95
CA ILE A 53 -4.70 8.26 21.83
C ILE A 53 -5.32 9.17 20.76
N SER A 54 -5.78 10.35 21.14
CA SER A 54 -6.36 11.37 20.24
C SER A 54 -5.30 12.14 19.46
N LEU A 55 -4.02 12.06 19.84
CA LEU A 55 -2.91 12.82 19.27
C LEU A 55 -3.17 14.33 19.28
N SER A 56 -3.66 14.83 20.42
CA SER A 56 -3.97 16.23 20.67
C SER A 56 -2.79 16.94 21.32
N GLU A 57 -2.63 18.26 21.09
CA GLU A 57 -1.59 19.09 21.68
C GLU A 57 -1.89 19.41 23.16
N ASP A 58 -3.13 19.87 23.45
CA ASP A 58 -3.51 20.41 24.76
C ASP A 58 -4.48 19.52 25.55
N ASN A 59 -5.21 18.64 24.88
CA ASN A 59 -6.21 17.76 25.49
C ASN A 59 -5.82 16.29 25.32
N GLU A 60 -4.73 15.90 25.96
CA GLU A 60 -4.25 14.52 25.91
C GLU A 60 -5.25 13.59 26.59
N VAL A 61 -5.66 12.54 25.89
CA VAL A 61 -6.59 11.54 26.39
C VAL A 61 -5.92 10.18 26.44
N SER A 62 -5.85 9.62 27.63
CA SER A 62 -5.29 8.29 27.84
C SER A 62 -6.35 7.23 27.52
N GLU A 63 -5.93 6.14 26.87
CA GLU A 63 -6.81 5.04 26.48
C GLU A 63 -6.10 3.69 26.58
N THR A 64 -6.86 2.66 26.93
CA THR A 64 -6.43 1.27 26.90
C THR A 64 -7.20 0.53 25.81
N VAL A 65 -6.49 0.02 24.82
CA VAL A 65 -7.09 -0.71 23.70
C VAL A 65 -6.78 -2.21 23.84
N LEU A 66 -7.83 -3.04 23.79
CA LEU A 66 -7.69 -4.48 23.60
C LEU A 66 -7.97 -4.81 22.14
N ALA A 67 -7.08 -5.60 21.52
CA ALA A 67 -7.18 -5.94 20.12
C ALA A 67 -6.93 -7.45 19.88
N PRO A 68 -7.97 -8.30 20.03
CA PRO A 68 -7.91 -9.65 19.47
C PRO A 68 -7.79 -9.58 17.94
N ARG A 69 -6.89 -10.39 17.38
CA ARG A 69 -6.59 -10.38 15.95
C ARG A 69 -6.34 -11.78 15.40
N ILE A 70 -6.63 -11.91 14.13
CA ILE A 70 -6.29 -13.08 13.32
C ILE A 70 -5.50 -12.57 12.12
N ARG A 71 -4.30 -13.12 11.92
CA ARG A 71 -3.50 -12.94 10.70
C ARG A 71 -3.45 -14.25 9.96
N PHE A 72 -3.47 -14.18 8.63
CA PHE A 72 -3.34 -15.35 7.78
C PHE A 72 -2.48 -15.06 6.56
N ASP A 73 -1.76 -16.08 6.13
CA ASP A 73 -1.00 -16.12 4.89
C ASP A 73 -1.45 -17.35 4.11
N VAL A 74 -1.79 -17.17 2.84
CA VAL A 74 -2.23 -18.25 1.95
C VAL A 74 -1.39 -18.19 0.69
N ALA A 75 -0.74 -19.29 0.36
CA ALA A 75 0.01 -19.43 -0.87
C ALA A 75 -0.38 -20.70 -1.63
N GLN A 76 -0.41 -20.60 -2.95
CA GLN A 76 -0.49 -21.74 -3.84
C GLN A 76 0.35 -21.48 -5.07
N GLU A 77 1.32 -22.37 -5.32
CA GLU A 77 2.16 -22.36 -6.51
C GLU A 77 1.84 -23.57 -7.40
N GLY A 78 0.70 -23.51 -8.10
CA GLY A 78 0.31 -24.52 -9.07
C GLY A 78 0.63 -24.07 -10.52
N SER A 79 0.66 -25.03 -11.45
CA SER A 79 0.85 -24.72 -12.88
C SER A 79 -0.34 -24.00 -13.49
N ALA A 80 -1.56 -24.23 -12.98
CA ALA A 80 -2.78 -23.60 -13.47
C ALA A 80 -3.16 -22.37 -12.64
N LEU A 81 -2.91 -22.37 -11.32
CA LEU A 81 -3.24 -21.28 -10.42
C LEU A 81 -2.03 -20.94 -9.55
N LYS A 82 -1.65 -19.67 -9.56
CA LYS A 82 -0.75 -19.07 -8.57
C LYS A 82 -1.59 -18.10 -7.77
N LEU A 83 -1.57 -18.27 -6.44
CA LEU A 83 -2.29 -17.42 -5.51
C LEU A 83 -1.38 -17.10 -4.34
N GLU A 84 -1.33 -15.84 -3.99
CA GLU A 84 -0.69 -15.34 -2.79
C GLU A 84 -1.62 -14.34 -2.13
N ALA A 85 -1.94 -14.54 -0.86
CA ALA A 85 -2.78 -13.63 -0.12
C ALA A 85 -2.37 -13.59 1.34
N HIS A 86 -2.36 -12.40 1.91
CA HIS A 86 -2.18 -12.21 3.34
C HIS A 86 -3.17 -11.18 3.85
N GLY A 87 -3.55 -11.33 5.10
CA GLY A 87 -4.48 -10.43 5.72
C GLY A 87 -4.41 -10.49 7.23
N GLU A 88 -4.92 -9.42 7.83
CA GLU A 88 -5.11 -9.32 9.26
C GLU A 88 -6.49 -8.71 9.52
N ILE A 89 -7.21 -9.29 10.47
CA ILE A 89 -8.47 -8.76 10.99
C ILE A 89 -8.29 -8.61 12.49
N GLU A 90 -8.56 -7.42 13.01
CA GLU A 90 -8.55 -7.13 14.44
C GLU A 90 -9.85 -6.44 14.87
N ARG A 91 -10.26 -6.72 16.10
CA ARG A 91 -11.31 -5.99 16.80
C ARG A 91 -10.63 -5.04 17.79
N ARG A 92 -10.84 -3.74 17.68
CA ARG A 92 -10.37 -2.74 18.64
C ARG A 92 -11.47 -2.42 19.62
N GLU A 93 -11.18 -2.65 20.89
CA GLU A 93 -12.05 -2.30 22.00
C GLU A 93 -11.37 -1.24 22.85
N TYR A 94 -11.96 -0.06 22.89
CA TYR A 94 -11.49 1.10 23.63
C TYR A 94 -12.14 1.07 25.03
N LEU A 95 -11.35 0.71 26.05
CA LEU A 95 -11.87 0.40 27.39
C LEU A 95 -12.32 1.65 28.17
N ASP A 96 -11.77 2.82 27.82
CA ASP A 96 -12.13 4.10 28.43
C ASP A 96 -13.15 4.88 27.55
N ASP A 97 -13.75 4.21 26.53
CA ASP A 97 -14.80 4.72 25.63
C ASP A 97 -14.40 6.02 24.87
N THR A 98 -13.11 6.27 24.65
CA THR A 98 -12.64 7.47 23.93
C THR A 98 -13.06 7.44 22.47
N PHE A 99 -13.08 6.26 21.86
CA PHE A 99 -13.54 6.02 20.48
C PHE A 99 -14.53 4.85 20.44
N PRO A 100 -15.40 4.81 19.43
CA PRO A 100 -16.26 3.64 19.20
C PRO A 100 -15.43 2.39 18.92
N ASN A 101 -15.86 1.27 19.48
CA ASN A 101 -15.26 -0.03 19.18
C ASN A 101 -15.44 -0.38 17.71
N GLU A 102 -14.37 -0.83 17.05
CA GLU A 102 -14.34 -1.03 15.61
C GLU A 102 -13.67 -2.33 15.17
N TRP A 103 -14.00 -2.77 13.97
CA TRP A 103 -13.28 -3.80 13.25
C TRP A 103 -12.33 -3.16 12.25
N ARG A 104 -11.06 -3.54 12.28
CA ARG A 104 -10.08 -3.18 11.26
C ARG A 104 -9.59 -4.43 10.54
N GLY A 105 -9.29 -4.28 9.25
CA GLY A 105 -8.72 -5.36 8.47
C GLY A 105 -7.85 -4.83 7.35
N ASN A 106 -6.69 -5.44 7.18
CA ASN A 106 -5.82 -5.25 6.04
C ASN A 106 -5.83 -6.54 5.22
N PHE A 107 -5.85 -6.41 3.91
CA PHE A 107 -5.79 -7.53 2.99
C PHE A 107 -5.00 -7.15 1.75
N ALA A 108 -4.16 -8.06 1.28
CA ALA A 108 -3.54 -7.98 -0.03
C ALA A 108 -3.52 -9.39 -0.63
N GLY A 109 -4.13 -9.52 -1.79
CA GLY A 109 -4.27 -10.81 -2.46
C GLY A 109 -4.06 -10.68 -3.96
N GLN A 110 -3.35 -11.65 -4.54
CA GLN A 110 -3.09 -11.75 -5.96
C GLN A 110 -3.35 -13.17 -6.43
N ALA A 111 -4.10 -13.32 -7.49
CA ALA A 111 -4.36 -14.61 -8.13
C ALA A 111 -4.09 -14.51 -9.64
N ASN A 112 -3.35 -15.47 -10.16
CA ASN A 112 -3.11 -15.62 -11.59
C ASN A 112 -3.50 -17.03 -12.01
N TRP A 113 -4.61 -17.13 -12.75
CA TRP A 113 -5.13 -18.38 -13.27
C TRP A 113 -4.81 -18.54 -14.76
N ALA A 114 -3.96 -19.50 -15.10
CA ALA A 114 -3.65 -19.88 -16.48
C ALA A 114 -4.84 -20.65 -17.08
N MET A 115 -5.80 -19.93 -17.68
CA MET A 115 -6.97 -20.53 -18.35
C MET A 115 -6.56 -21.36 -19.57
N PHE A 116 -5.67 -20.83 -20.38
CA PHE A 116 -5.01 -21.52 -21.48
C PHE A 116 -3.50 -21.33 -21.31
N PRO A 117 -2.77 -22.38 -20.93
CA PRO A 117 -1.34 -22.29 -20.65
C PRO A 117 -0.58 -21.56 -21.76
N GLU A 118 0.30 -20.64 -21.38
CA GLU A 118 1.14 -19.81 -22.27
C GLU A 118 0.36 -18.87 -23.22
N ARG A 119 -0.96 -18.84 -23.19
CA ARG A 119 -1.78 -18.01 -24.09
C ARG A 119 -2.68 -17.02 -23.38
N VAL A 120 -3.45 -17.50 -22.39
CA VAL A 120 -4.43 -16.65 -21.69
C VAL A 120 -4.38 -16.95 -20.21
N SER A 121 -4.22 -15.91 -19.41
CA SER A 121 -4.41 -15.98 -17.96
C SER A 121 -5.40 -14.92 -17.49
N LEU A 122 -6.07 -15.20 -16.37
CA LEU A 122 -6.91 -14.26 -15.65
C LEU A 122 -6.16 -13.83 -14.40
N VAL A 123 -5.99 -12.52 -14.25
CA VAL A 123 -5.37 -11.91 -13.06
C VAL A 123 -6.45 -11.24 -12.22
N LEU A 124 -6.42 -11.47 -10.92
CA LEU A 124 -7.29 -10.83 -9.92
C LEU A 124 -6.41 -10.35 -8.78
N GLU A 125 -6.60 -9.12 -8.36
CA GLU A 125 -5.89 -8.51 -7.23
C GLU A 125 -6.88 -7.73 -6.38
N ASP A 126 -6.72 -7.80 -5.05
CA ASP A 126 -7.57 -7.06 -4.11
C ASP A 126 -6.72 -6.54 -2.95
N TYR A 127 -6.83 -5.26 -2.68
CA TYR A 127 -6.03 -4.53 -1.70
C TYR A 127 -6.92 -3.72 -0.78
N LEU A 128 -6.93 -4.08 0.49
CA LEU A 128 -7.66 -3.39 1.55
C LEU A 128 -6.66 -2.87 2.58
N SER A 129 -6.71 -1.59 2.86
CA SER A 129 -5.87 -0.96 3.90
C SER A 129 -6.60 0.16 4.63
N TYR A 130 -6.00 0.63 5.74
CA TYR A 130 -6.42 1.84 6.43
C TYR A 130 -5.46 2.97 6.10
N GLU A 131 -6.00 4.06 5.57
CA GLU A 131 -5.25 5.23 5.14
C GLU A 131 -5.74 6.47 5.89
N PRO A 132 -4.89 7.49 6.10
CA PRO A 132 -5.31 8.74 6.69
C PRO A 132 -6.37 9.44 5.82
N VAL A 133 -7.35 10.05 6.47
CA VAL A 133 -8.32 10.95 5.82
C VAL A 133 -7.63 12.26 5.49
N ASP A 134 -6.89 12.82 6.46
CA ASP A 134 -6.09 14.04 6.30
C ASP A 134 -4.67 13.84 6.84
N LEU A 135 -3.67 14.03 5.97
CA LEU A 135 -2.25 13.94 6.35
C LEU A 135 -1.79 15.09 7.25
N ARG A 136 -2.56 16.19 7.32
CA ARG A 136 -2.28 17.33 8.20
C ARG A 136 -2.66 17.05 9.63
N ALA A 137 -3.58 16.14 9.87
CA ALA A 137 -3.92 15.66 11.21
C ALA A 137 -3.03 14.48 11.65
N GLY A 138 -2.96 14.20 12.93
CA GLY A 138 -2.30 13.02 13.48
C GLY A 138 -3.03 11.73 13.06
N LEU A 139 -2.33 10.60 13.03
CA LEU A 139 -2.92 9.28 12.71
C LEU A 139 -3.69 8.70 13.91
N SER A 140 -4.56 9.51 14.52
CA SER A 140 -5.48 9.04 15.57
C SER A 140 -6.54 8.08 15.00
N PRO A 141 -7.22 7.30 15.84
CA PRO A 141 -8.31 6.42 15.38
C PRO A 141 -9.40 7.14 14.57
N GLY A 142 -9.66 8.42 14.87
CA GLY A 142 -10.64 9.24 14.14
C GLY A 142 -10.17 9.80 12.79
N ASN A 143 -8.87 9.68 12.46
CA ASN A 143 -8.31 10.20 11.20
C ASN A 143 -7.85 9.09 10.26
N VAL A 144 -8.44 7.93 10.33
CA VAL A 144 -8.17 6.82 9.39
C VAL A 144 -9.46 6.32 8.78
N GLN A 145 -9.38 5.87 7.54
CA GLN A 145 -10.50 5.32 6.79
C GLN A 145 -10.10 4.05 6.08
N ARG A 146 -11.07 3.19 5.86
CA ARG A 146 -10.90 2.00 5.04
C ARG A 146 -10.86 2.38 3.57
N VAL A 147 -9.85 1.88 2.86
CA VAL A 147 -9.66 2.04 1.42
C VAL A 147 -9.49 0.67 0.79
N ASN A 148 -10.21 0.40 -0.28
CA ASN A 148 -10.10 -0.84 -1.04
C ASN A 148 -9.86 -0.53 -2.52
N VAL A 149 -8.98 -1.28 -3.14
CA VAL A 149 -8.78 -1.30 -4.59
C VAL A 149 -8.81 -2.74 -5.07
N PHE A 150 -9.82 -3.05 -5.84
CA PHE A 150 -9.93 -4.33 -6.55
C PHE A 150 -9.59 -4.13 -8.01
N LEU A 151 -8.82 -5.03 -8.60
CA LEU A 151 -8.57 -5.04 -10.04
C LEU A 151 -8.55 -6.46 -10.59
N GLY A 152 -8.96 -6.60 -11.85
CA GLY A 152 -8.94 -7.88 -12.51
C GLY A 152 -9.09 -7.80 -14.01
N GLY A 153 -8.71 -8.90 -14.69
CA GLY A 153 -8.90 -9.00 -16.11
C GLY A 153 -7.95 -9.99 -16.82
N PRO A 154 -8.20 -10.28 -18.10
CA PRO A 154 -7.41 -11.22 -18.85
C PRO A 154 -6.06 -10.65 -19.30
N SER A 155 -5.08 -11.53 -19.37
CA SER A 155 -3.78 -11.33 -20.01
C SER A 155 -3.61 -12.30 -21.15
N PHE A 156 -3.31 -11.79 -22.33
CA PHE A 156 -3.06 -12.56 -23.55
C PHE A 156 -1.55 -12.58 -23.82
N HIS A 157 -1.00 -13.76 -24.05
CA HIS A 157 0.41 -13.97 -24.30
C HIS A 157 0.63 -14.52 -25.71
N ALA A 158 1.58 -13.98 -26.43
CA ALA A 158 1.99 -14.45 -27.74
C ALA A 158 3.52 -14.57 -27.79
N ARG A 159 3.99 -15.72 -28.27
CA ARG A 159 5.41 -15.98 -28.50
C ARG A 159 5.67 -16.01 -29.99
N PHE A 160 6.40 -15.02 -30.52
CA PHE A 160 6.73 -14.93 -31.94
C PHE A 160 7.91 -15.82 -32.31
N ASN A 161 8.90 -15.89 -31.40
CA ASN A 161 10.06 -16.77 -31.53
C ASN A 161 10.66 -17.00 -30.10
N GLU A 162 11.82 -17.66 -30.05
CA GLU A 162 12.44 -18.02 -28.76
C GLU A 162 12.79 -16.83 -27.88
N VAL A 163 13.09 -15.67 -28.49
CA VAL A 163 13.57 -14.46 -27.79
C VAL A 163 12.57 -13.30 -27.80
N THR A 164 11.44 -13.42 -28.54
CA THR A 164 10.48 -12.30 -28.67
C THR A 164 9.08 -12.74 -28.25
N ARG A 165 8.52 -12.02 -27.28
CA ARG A 165 7.18 -12.28 -26.73
C ARG A 165 6.39 -10.97 -26.71
N ALA A 166 5.07 -11.10 -26.85
CA ALA A 166 4.14 -10.01 -26.63
C ALA A 166 3.12 -10.39 -25.57
N GLN A 167 2.66 -9.38 -24.86
CA GLN A 167 1.59 -9.49 -23.87
C GLN A 167 0.62 -8.33 -24.06
N LEU A 168 -0.68 -8.65 -23.98
CA LEU A 168 -1.76 -7.68 -23.94
C LEU A 168 -2.57 -7.91 -22.67
N ASP A 169 -2.69 -6.91 -21.83
CA ASP A 169 -3.48 -6.97 -20.61
C ASP A 169 -4.68 -6.05 -20.73
N LEU A 170 -5.84 -6.55 -20.33
CA LEU A 170 -7.05 -5.74 -20.12
C LEU A 170 -7.39 -5.80 -18.65
N ARG A 171 -7.65 -4.66 -18.02
CA ARG A 171 -7.93 -4.56 -16.61
C ARG A 171 -9.16 -3.68 -16.36
N VAL A 172 -9.97 -4.13 -15.45
CA VAL A 172 -11.01 -3.30 -14.80
C VAL A 172 -10.61 -3.19 -13.34
N ALA A 173 -10.67 -2.00 -12.78
CA ALA A 173 -10.42 -1.77 -11.37
C ALA A 173 -11.55 -0.92 -10.78
N ASN A 174 -11.82 -1.15 -9.50
CA ASN A 174 -12.73 -0.35 -8.69
C ASN A 174 -11.97 0.16 -7.48
N SER A 175 -12.09 1.45 -7.20
CA SER A 175 -11.53 2.10 -6.02
C SER A 175 -12.66 2.56 -5.09
N TYR A 176 -12.47 2.34 -3.80
CA TYR A 176 -13.42 2.69 -2.75
C TYR A 176 -12.70 3.26 -1.53
N ALA A 177 -13.16 4.38 -1.02
CA ALA A 177 -12.78 4.95 0.27
C ALA A 177 -14.04 5.25 1.09
N GLU A 178 -13.98 4.99 2.40
CA GLU A 178 -15.14 5.06 3.27
C GLU A 178 -15.61 6.48 3.55
N LEU A 179 -14.68 7.42 3.70
CA LEU A 179 -14.94 8.83 4.05
C LEU A 179 -14.60 9.81 2.92
N THR A 180 -13.65 9.47 2.06
CA THR A 180 -13.24 10.29 0.90
C THR A 180 -13.98 9.77 -0.34
N GLU A 181 -15.30 10.03 -0.41
CA GLU A 181 -16.18 9.46 -1.44
C GLU A 181 -15.82 9.91 -2.86
N ASP A 182 -15.18 11.06 -3.02
CA ASP A 182 -14.65 11.58 -4.29
C ASP A 182 -13.56 10.71 -4.93
N PHE A 183 -12.94 9.81 -4.15
CA PHE A 183 -12.00 8.80 -4.63
C PHE A 183 -12.70 7.59 -5.27
N ASN A 184 -14.01 7.39 -5.00
CA ASN A 184 -14.75 6.22 -5.44
C ASN A 184 -14.96 6.27 -6.96
N GLY A 185 -14.73 5.13 -7.62
CA GLY A 185 -14.91 5.08 -9.07
C GLY A 185 -14.35 3.82 -9.70
N ASP A 186 -14.58 3.72 -11.01
CA ASP A 186 -14.16 2.61 -11.84
C ASP A 186 -13.02 3.04 -12.77
N ARG A 187 -12.17 2.08 -13.15
CA ARG A 187 -11.07 2.27 -14.08
C ARG A 187 -11.00 1.16 -15.11
N TYR A 188 -10.71 1.54 -16.33
CA TYR A 188 -10.54 0.63 -17.46
C TYR A 188 -9.13 0.80 -17.99
N GLY A 189 -8.38 -0.29 -18.06
CA GLY A 189 -6.99 -0.30 -18.50
C GLY A 189 -6.74 -1.26 -19.62
N ALA A 190 -5.89 -0.85 -20.56
CA ALA A 190 -5.29 -1.72 -21.56
C ALA A 190 -3.79 -1.48 -21.60
N SER A 191 -2.98 -2.54 -21.58
CA SER A 191 -1.53 -2.43 -21.78
C SER A 191 -1.02 -3.44 -22.78
N ALA A 192 -0.12 -2.99 -23.66
CA ALA A 192 0.57 -3.82 -24.63
C ALA A 192 2.08 -3.77 -24.39
N ARG A 193 2.70 -4.93 -24.27
CA ARG A 193 4.15 -5.07 -24.06
C ARG A 193 4.73 -5.95 -25.14
N LEU A 194 5.74 -5.45 -25.83
CA LEU A 194 6.62 -6.25 -26.69
C LEU A 194 7.98 -6.37 -26.00
N GLN A 195 8.42 -7.59 -25.76
CA GLN A 195 9.61 -7.92 -25.01
C GLN A 195 10.56 -8.76 -25.85
N ARG A 196 11.85 -8.44 -25.80
CA ARG A 196 12.91 -9.17 -26.49
C ARG A 196 14.06 -9.47 -25.57
N GLU A 197 14.44 -10.72 -25.49
CA GLU A 197 15.66 -11.19 -24.85
C GLU A 197 16.85 -10.83 -25.74
N LEU A 198 17.76 -9.98 -25.26
CA LEU A 198 18.98 -9.57 -25.96
C LEU A 198 20.13 -10.53 -25.67
N SER A 199 20.12 -11.12 -24.48
CA SER A 199 21.00 -12.20 -24.03
C SER A 199 20.32 -12.96 -22.89
N SER A 200 20.97 -14.01 -22.35
CA SER A 200 20.47 -14.77 -21.21
C SER A 200 20.28 -13.92 -19.92
N THR A 201 20.83 -12.71 -19.86
CA THR A 201 20.79 -11.81 -18.70
C THR A 201 20.23 -10.43 -19.02
N GLN A 202 19.88 -10.17 -20.28
CA GLN A 202 19.45 -8.83 -20.71
C GLN A 202 18.16 -8.91 -21.51
N GLN A 203 17.27 -7.99 -21.26
CA GLN A 203 15.96 -7.91 -21.86
C GLN A 203 15.61 -6.44 -22.16
N ALA A 204 15.02 -6.20 -23.33
CA ALA A 204 14.44 -4.91 -23.68
C ALA A 204 12.93 -5.06 -23.89
N SER A 205 12.18 -4.02 -23.60
CA SER A 205 10.73 -3.98 -23.84
C SER A 205 10.27 -2.65 -24.41
N LEU A 206 9.18 -2.69 -25.18
CA LEU A 206 8.38 -1.53 -25.56
C LEU A 206 7.00 -1.69 -24.92
N ASN A 207 6.54 -0.65 -24.23
CA ASN A 207 5.32 -0.70 -23.45
C ASN A 207 4.41 0.46 -23.84
N LEU A 208 3.13 0.15 -24.02
CA LEU A 208 2.04 1.11 -24.23
C LEU A 208 0.97 0.82 -23.19
N VAL A 209 0.52 1.85 -22.46
CA VAL A 209 -0.52 1.72 -21.45
C VAL A 209 -1.57 2.81 -21.71
N ALA A 210 -2.83 2.44 -21.68
CA ALA A 210 -3.96 3.35 -21.70
C ALA A 210 -4.86 3.04 -20.51
N THR A 211 -5.27 4.07 -19.79
CA THR A 211 -6.16 3.97 -18.62
C THR A 211 -7.21 5.06 -18.73
N GLU A 212 -8.45 4.72 -18.43
CA GLU A 212 -9.57 5.65 -18.25
C GLU A 212 -10.07 5.51 -16.82
N ALA A 213 -10.25 6.62 -16.13
CA ALA A 213 -10.75 6.69 -14.76
C ALA A 213 -12.05 7.51 -14.76
N GLU A 214 -13.11 6.91 -14.22
CA GLU A 214 -14.44 7.49 -14.06
C GLU A 214 -14.79 7.50 -12.59
N PHE A 215 -15.10 8.67 -12.02
CA PHE A 215 -15.43 8.83 -10.61
C PHE A 215 -16.94 8.89 -10.42
N ASP A 216 -17.41 8.37 -9.27
CA ASP A 216 -18.84 8.28 -8.96
C ASP A 216 -19.48 9.66 -8.73
N ASP A 217 -18.71 10.66 -8.28
CA ASP A 217 -19.14 12.04 -8.11
C ASP A 217 -18.39 13.00 -9.06
N PRO A 218 -18.92 13.24 -10.27
CA PRO A 218 -18.29 14.13 -11.25
C PRO A 218 -18.32 15.61 -10.85
N GLY A 219 -19.00 15.98 -9.76
CA GLY A 219 -19.00 17.33 -9.22
C GLY A 219 -17.81 17.64 -8.32
N GLN A 220 -17.14 16.62 -7.79
CA GLN A 220 -16.00 16.74 -6.87
C GLN A 220 -14.69 16.20 -7.47
N ALA A 221 -14.78 15.20 -8.35
CA ALA A 221 -13.62 14.61 -9.01
C ALA A 221 -13.74 14.74 -10.54
N SER A 222 -12.61 14.97 -11.20
CA SER A 222 -12.56 15.07 -12.66
C SER A 222 -12.12 13.72 -13.26
N ASP A 223 -12.98 13.16 -14.13
CA ASP A 223 -12.61 12.00 -14.93
C ASP A 223 -11.38 12.30 -15.78
N PHE A 224 -10.56 11.32 -16.01
CA PHE A 224 -9.38 11.47 -16.86
C PHE A 224 -9.04 10.23 -17.66
N SER A 225 -8.39 10.42 -18.79
CA SER A 225 -7.67 9.36 -19.48
C SER A 225 -6.17 9.58 -19.42
N ARG A 226 -5.41 8.50 -19.30
CA ARG A 226 -3.95 8.51 -19.30
C ARG A 226 -3.39 7.57 -20.33
N GLN A 227 -2.34 8.01 -21.02
CA GLN A 227 -1.59 7.24 -22.00
C GLN A 227 -0.11 7.31 -21.67
N ASP A 228 0.52 6.15 -21.52
CA ASP A 228 1.95 6.03 -21.26
C ASP A 228 2.59 5.23 -22.40
N ALA A 229 3.73 5.72 -22.91
CA ALA A 229 4.55 5.01 -23.90
C ALA A 229 6.00 5.05 -23.43
N PHE A 230 6.60 3.88 -23.20
CA PHE A 230 7.95 3.80 -22.65
C PHE A 230 8.71 2.56 -23.08
N MET A 231 10.03 2.69 -23.12
CA MET A 231 10.98 1.60 -23.32
C MET A 231 11.47 1.12 -21.98
N GLY A 232 11.63 -0.20 -21.83
CA GLY A 232 12.20 -0.83 -20.65
C GLY A 232 13.49 -1.56 -21.01
N TYR A 233 14.43 -1.58 -20.07
CA TYR A 233 15.63 -2.40 -20.11
C TYR A 233 15.84 -3.06 -18.76
N ARG A 234 15.98 -4.39 -18.76
CA ARG A 234 16.27 -5.18 -17.57
C ARG A 234 17.59 -5.93 -17.77
N ARG A 235 18.42 -5.91 -16.76
CA ARG A 235 19.64 -6.71 -16.70
C ARG A 235 19.75 -7.43 -15.36
N GLU A 236 19.95 -8.73 -15.45
CA GLU A 236 20.18 -9.60 -14.30
C GLU A 236 21.67 -9.94 -14.18
N HIS A 237 22.19 -9.92 -12.97
CA HIS A 237 23.54 -10.30 -12.62
C HIS A 237 23.51 -11.34 -11.51
N ALA A 238 24.61 -12.07 -11.31
CA ALA A 238 24.74 -13.03 -10.22
C ALA A 238 24.45 -12.42 -8.82
N HIS A 239 24.68 -11.11 -8.68
CA HIS A 239 24.55 -10.40 -7.40
C HIS A 239 23.49 -9.28 -7.43
N GLY A 240 22.60 -9.27 -8.40
CA GLY A 240 21.53 -8.26 -8.42
C GLY A 240 20.93 -8.03 -9.79
N ASN A 241 20.02 -7.05 -9.84
CA ASN A 241 19.32 -6.67 -11.06
C ASN A 241 19.25 -5.15 -11.20
N VAL A 242 19.14 -4.71 -12.43
CA VAL A 242 18.88 -3.33 -12.81
C VAL A 242 17.69 -3.33 -13.77
N GLU A 243 16.70 -2.50 -13.49
CA GLU A 243 15.55 -2.26 -14.36
C GLU A 243 15.41 -0.75 -14.59
N LEU A 244 15.35 -0.35 -15.87
CA LEU A 244 15.26 1.05 -16.29
C LEU A 244 14.08 1.18 -17.25
N GLU A 245 13.25 2.21 -17.04
CA GLU A 245 12.17 2.58 -17.95
C GLU A 245 12.23 4.06 -18.27
N LEU A 246 12.09 4.41 -19.54
CA LEU A 246 12.10 5.78 -20.01
C LEU A 246 11.06 6.00 -21.11
N GLY A 247 10.27 7.06 -20.99
CA GLY A 247 9.23 7.36 -21.95
C GLY A 247 8.48 8.65 -21.65
N ARG A 248 7.23 8.67 -22.07
CA ARG A 248 6.32 9.79 -21.89
C ARG A 248 4.96 9.32 -21.36
N SER A 249 4.39 10.13 -20.50
CA SER A 249 3.04 10.03 -19.99
C SER A 249 2.24 11.25 -20.42
N ARG A 250 0.97 11.03 -20.79
CA ARG A 250 0.01 12.07 -21.13
C ARG A 250 -1.29 11.82 -20.40
N VAL A 251 -1.79 12.84 -19.72
CA VAL A 251 -3.08 12.81 -19.02
C VAL A 251 -4.01 13.84 -19.65
N HIS A 252 -5.23 13.42 -19.92
CA HIS A 252 -6.33 14.25 -20.44
C HIS A 252 -7.44 14.28 -19.38
N PRO A 253 -7.44 15.25 -18.45
CA PRO A 253 -8.60 15.49 -17.61
C PRO A 253 -9.79 15.92 -18.49
N LYS A 254 -11.01 15.52 -18.12
CA LYS A 254 -12.22 15.78 -18.92
C LYS A 254 -12.48 17.26 -19.14
N ASP A 255 -12.23 18.07 -18.11
CA ASP A 255 -12.59 19.48 -18.06
C ASP A 255 -11.38 20.43 -18.11
N ARG A 256 -10.18 19.94 -18.44
CA ARG A 256 -8.93 20.72 -18.41
C ARG A 256 -8.00 20.40 -19.58
N ALA A 257 -6.97 21.24 -19.71
CA ALA A 257 -5.95 21.05 -20.72
C ALA A 257 -5.12 19.77 -20.46
N THR A 258 -4.74 19.11 -21.53
CA THR A 258 -3.84 17.97 -21.53
C THR A 258 -2.50 18.29 -20.90
N VAL A 259 -2.06 17.44 -19.99
CA VAL A 259 -0.74 17.51 -19.36
C VAL A 259 0.15 16.36 -19.85
N SER A 260 1.35 16.71 -20.29
CA SER A 260 2.37 15.71 -20.69
C SER A 260 3.56 15.79 -19.75
N SER A 261 4.17 14.64 -19.44
CA SER A 261 5.35 14.54 -18.59
C SER A 261 6.31 13.46 -19.10
N THR A 262 7.56 13.57 -18.77
CA THR A 262 8.51 12.45 -18.88
C THR A 262 8.10 11.35 -17.90
N LEU A 263 8.23 10.10 -18.31
CA LEU A 263 8.16 8.92 -17.48
C LEU A 263 9.59 8.37 -17.38
N ALA A 264 10.13 8.28 -16.17
CA ALA A 264 11.43 7.69 -15.91
C ALA A 264 11.38 6.89 -14.62
N ARG A 265 11.76 5.61 -14.69
CA ARG A 265 11.80 4.69 -13.55
C ARG A 265 13.12 3.93 -13.56
N ALA A 266 13.67 3.72 -12.38
CA ALA A 266 14.87 2.91 -12.18
C ALA A 266 14.74 2.12 -10.90
N ASP A 267 14.98 0.80 -10.97
CA ASP A 267 15.05 -0.11 -9.84
C ASP A 267 16.37 -0.86 -9.92
N ILE A 268 17.11 -0.80 -8.83
CA ILE A 268 18.42 -1.42 -8.72
C ILE A 268 18.43 -2.24 -7.43
N THR A 269 18.83 -3.49 -7.53
CA THR A 269 19.08 -4.35 -6.37
C THR A 269 20.48 -4.92 -6.50
N TRP A 270 21.23 -4.91 -5.40
CA TRP A 270 22.58 -5.42 -5.33
C TRP A 270 22.83 -6.18 -4.03
N GLN A 271 23.12 -7.47 -4.13
CA GLN A 271 23.58 -8.32 -3.06
C GLN A 271 25.09 -8.18 -2.92
N ALA A 272 25.55 -7.19 -2.15
CA ALA A 272 26.99 -6.88 -2.01
C ALA A 272 27.75 -7.99 -1.30
N THR A 273 27.14 -8.66 -0.33
CA THR A 273 27.65 -9.86 0.36
C THR A 273 26.50 -10.80 0.69
N ALA A 274 26.77 -12.00 1.16
CA ALA A 274 25.73 -12.93 1.63
C ALA A 274 24.84 -12.33 2.74
N ARG A 275 25.30 -11.29 3.44
CA ARG A 275 24.63 -10.63 4.56
C ARG A 275 24.14 -9.21 4.27
N SER A 276 24.59 -8.59 3.16
CA SER A 276 24.32 -7.18 2.86
C SER A 276 23.64 -7.01 1.52
N ARG A 277 22.45 -6.41 1.51
CA ARG A 277 21.67 -6.09 0.32
C ARG A 277 21.38 -4.59 0.25
N PHE A 278 21.57 -4.02 -0.92
CA PHE A 278 21.21 -2.65 -1.25
C PHE A 278 20.12 -2.66 -2.31
N SER A 279 19.14 -1.80 -2.16
CA SER A 279 18.15 -1.52 -3.22
C SER A 279 18.01 -0.02 -3.37
N ALA A 280 17.83 0.44 -4.60
CA ALA A 280 17.55 1.84 -4.90
C ALA A 280 16.41 1.92 -5.90
N LEU A 281 15.51 2.87 -5.67
CA LEU A 281 14.34 3.13 -6.49
C LEU A 281 14.30 4.62 -6.84
N ALA A 282 14.12 4.94 -8.11
CA ALA A 282 13.87 6.29 -8.59
C ALA A 282 12.64 6.29 -9.51
N ARG A 283 11.71 7.21 -9.29
CA ARG A 283 10.50 7.40 -10.09
C ARG A 283 10.33 8.88 -10.42
N TYR A 284 10.01 9.17 -11.67
CA TYR A 284 9.51 10.46 -12.13
C TYR A 284 8.37 10.19 -13.12
N GLN A 285 7.15 10.47 -12.72
CA GLN A 285 5.97 10.08 -13.48
C GLN A 285 4.74 10.92 -13.10
N LEU A 286 3.69 10.85 -13.91
CA LEU A 286 2.34 11.14 -13.48
C LEU A 286 1.77 9.91 -12.77
N ALA A 287 1.11 10.10 -11.65
CA ALA A 287 0.51 9.06 -10.83
C ALA A 287 -0.76 9.58 -10.15
N ASP A 288 -1.51 8.69 -9.57
CA ASP A 288 -2.68 8.94 -8.74
C ASP A 288 -2.68 8.01 -7.51
N ALA A 289 -3.55 8.27 -6.54
CA ALA A 289 -3.58 7.52 -5.29
C ALA A 289 -3.89 6.03 -5.49
N THR A 290 -4.78 5.66 -6.41
CA THR A 290 -5.09 4.26 -6.73
C THR A 290 -3.86 3.52 -7.26
N GLN A 291 -3.12 4.13 -8.19
CA GLN A 291 -1.89 3.55 -8.73
C GLN A 291 -0.82 3.38 -7.65
N ASP A 292 -0.63 4.39 -6.80
CA ASP A 292 0.35 4.32 -5.70
C ASP A 292 -0.05 3.24 -4.68
N MET A 293 -1.35 3.02 -4.44
CA MET A 293 -1.86 1.96 -3.57
C MET A 293 -1.58 0.56 -4.15
N ILE A 294 -1.89 0.33 -5.43
CA ILE A 294 -1.60 -0.93 -6.12
C ILE A 294 -0.09 -1.24 -6.07
N ILE A 295 0.77 -0.26 -6.40
CA ILE A 295 2.22 -0.46 -6.38
C ILE A 295 2.75 -0.76 -4.97
N ARG A 296 2.20 -0.11 -3.94
CA ARG A 296 2.63 -0.28 -2.56
C ARG A 296 2.20 -1.63 -1.98
N GLN A 297 0.94 -2.01 -2.20
CA GLN A 297 0.35 -3.23 -1.68
C GLN A 297 0.72 -4.46 -2.53
N GLY A 298 0.96 -4.25 -3.83
CA GLY A 298 1.40 -5.31 -4.74
C GLY A 298 2.82 -5.83 -4.45
N ASP A 299 3.64 -5.07 -3.71
CA ASP A 299 4.86 -5.61 -3.09
C ASP A 299 4.51 -6.22 -1.74
N LEU A 300 4.02 -7.45 -1.77
CA LEU A 300 3.55 -8.20 -0.60
C LEU A 300 4.63 -8.35 0.48
N SER A 301 5.91 -8.23 0.10
CA SER A 301 7.03 -8.26 1.05
C SER A 301 7.16 -6.97 1.88
N GLU A 302 6.58 -5.86 1.42
CA GLU A 302 6.59 -4.55 2.11
C GLU A 302 5.29 -4.25 2.87
N SER A 303 4.20 -4.96 2.59
CA SER A 303 2.87 -4.68 3.16
C SER A 303 2.76 -5.01 4.65
N ILE A 304 3.73 -5.72 5.21
CA ILE A 304 3.81 -6.01 6.66
C ILE A 304 4.70 -4.95 7.35
N ILE A 305 4.36 -3.67 7.21
CA ILE A 305 4.96 -2.67 8.08
C ILE A 305 4.07 -2.54 9.32
N PRO A 306 4.64 -2.66 10.54
CA PRO A 306 3.86 -2.53 11.78
C PRO A 306 3.07 -1.22 11.86
N ASP A 307 2.02 -1.17 12.66
CA ASP A 307 1.13 -0.03 12.96
C ASP A 307 1.80 1.33 13.21
N LEU A 308 3.12 1.36 13.35
CA LEU A 308 3.95 2.54 13.57
C LEU A 308 4.43 3.21 12.28
N ALA A 309 4.17 2.63 11.12
CA ALA A 309 4.55 3.24 9.86
C ALA A 309 3.63 4.43 9.56
N LEU A 310 4.20 5.60 9.54
CA LEU A 310 3.52 6.82 9.13
C LEU A 310 3.11 6.68 7.65
N SER A 311 1.81 6.52 7.39
CA SER A 311 1.31 6.56 6.02
C SER A 311 1.60 7.93 5.40
N THR A 312 2.02 7.92 4.15
CA THR A 312 2.28 9.13 3.37
C THR A 312 1.38 9.20 2.14
N LEU A 313 0.42 8.27 2.01
CA LEU A 313 -0.56 8.30 0.93
C LEU A 313 -1.75 9.13 1.37
N GLN A 314 -2.05 10.16 0.63
CA GLN A 314 -3.31 10.89 0.72
C GLN A 314 -4.27 10.28 -0.29
N VAL A 315 -5.43 9.91 0.18
CA VAL A 315 -6.50 9.36 -0.66
C VAL A 315 -7.27 10.54 -1.24
N ASN A 316 -7.05 10.80 -2.53
CA ASN A 316 -7.83 11.76 -3.32
C ASN A 316 -7.86 11.34 -4.79
N PRO A 317 -8.78 11.84 -5.60
CA PRO A 317 -8.93 11.48 -7.00
C PRO A 317 -7.87 12.11 -7.92
N ASP A 318 -7.16 13.16 -7.46
CA ASP A 318 -6.32 14.00 -8.28
C ASP A 318 -5.08 13.28 -8.82
N VAL A 319 -4.75 13.55 -10.06
CA VAL A 319 -3.47 13.16 -10.65
C VAL A 319 -2.39 14.13 -10.21
N TYR A 320 -1.21 13.60 -9.89
CA TYR A 320 -0.05 14.39 -9.51
C TYR A 320 1.21 13.97 -10.27
N ARG A 321 2.14 14.91 -10.42
CA ARG A 321 3.50 14.60 -10.81
C ARG A 321 4.28 14.17 -9.58
N GLN A 322 4.73 12.92 -9.59
CA GLN A 322 5.53 12.31 -8.53
C GLN A 322 7.00 12.29 -8.90
N ARG A 323 7.84 12.70 -7.94
CA ARG A 323 9.26 12.35 -7.89
C ARG A 323 9.51 11.57 -6.61
N ARG A 324 9.98 10.34 -6.74
CA ARG A 324 10.32 9.46 -5.61
C ARG A 324 11.74 8.97 -5.76
N LEU A 325 12.54 9.14 -4.72
CA LEU A 325 13.86 8.55 -4.56
C LEU A 325 13.86 7.77 -3.25
N GLN A 326 14.32 6.55 -3.28
CA GLN A 326 14.40 5.69 -2.10
C GLN A 326 15.65 4.82 -2.20
N ALA A 327 16.34 4.64 -1.08
CA ALA A 327 17.34 3.61 -0.93
C ALA A 327 16.92 2.69 0.24
N ASP A 328 17.27 1.42 0.18
CA ASP A 328 17.07 0.44 1.25
C ASP A 328 18.37 -0.32 1.42
N TYR A 329 18.92 -0.31 2.61
CA TYR A 329 20.05 -1.13 2.99
C TYR A 329 19.59 -2.13 4.05
N ARG A 330 19.87 -3.40 3.81
CA ARG A 330 19.57 -4.48 4.75
C ARG A 330 20.83 -5.29 5.03
N TYR A 331 21.16 -5.41 6.30
CA TYR A 331 22.19 -6.32 6.80
C TYR A 331 21.51 -7.39 7.66
N THR A 332 21.82 -8.66 7.40
CA THR A 332 21.32 -9.80 8.16
C THR A 332 22.50 -10.68 8.57
N GLY A 333 22.97 -10.50 9.79
CA GLY A 333 23.99 -11.35 10.42
C GLY A 333 23.38 -12.44 11.31
N ASP A 334 24.24 -13.18 12.00
CA ASP A 334 23.79 -14.30 12.85
C ASP A 334 23.00 -13.80 14.08
N ARG A 335 23.36 -12.64 14.64
CA ARG A 335 22.72 -12.03 15.80
C ARG A 335 22.24 -10.61 15.57
N LEU A 336 22.75 -9.96 14.55
CA LEU A 336 22.50 -8.56 14.27
C LEU A 336 21.77 -8.43 12.95
N SER A 337 20.68 -7.66 12.93
CA SER A 337 20.01 -7.18 11.72
C SER A 337 19.93 -5.66 11.74
N ILE A 338 20.15 -5.05 10.58
CA ILE A 338 20.01 -3.60 10.41
C ILE A 338 19.23 -3.37 9.12
N ARG A 339 18.26 -2.47 9.17
CA ARG A 339 17.59 -1.95 8.00
C ARG A 339 17.59 -0.43 8.05
N LEU A 340 18.00 0.19 6.96
CA LEU A 340 17.99 1.65 6.81
C LEU A 340 17.32 2.00 5.49
N ARG A 341 16.32 2.90 5.54
CA ARG A 341 15.55 3.30 4.36
C ARG A 341 15.31 4.82 4.34
N PRO A 342 16.22 5.61 3.78
CA PRO A 342 15.95 7.00 3.43
C PRO A 342 15.06 7.07 2.18
N ARG A 343 14.15 8.05 2.18
CA ARG A 343 13.22 8.29 1.08
C ARG A 343 12.92 9.78 0.95
N HIS A 344 12.86 10.25 -0.30
CA HIS A 344 12.36 11.57 -0.66
C HIS A 344 11.23 11.42 -1.66
N ARG A 345 10.12 12.10 -1.43
CA ARG A 345 8.98 12.20 -2.33
C ARG A 345 8.61 13.65 -2.53
N ARG A 346 8.24 13.97 -3.78
CA ARG A 346 7.68 15.26 -4.15
C ARG A 346 6.38 15.01 -4.89
N TYR A 347 5.33 15.68 -4.45
CA TYR A 347 4.00 15.63 -5.05
C TYR A 347 3.65 17.02 -5.56
N ARG A 348 3.22 17.11 -6.83
CA ARG A 348 2.70 18.33 -7.45
C ARG A 348 1.43 17.94 -8.17
N TYR A 349 0.31 18.30 -7.58
CA TYR A 349 -1.01 17.97 -8.07
C TYR A 349 -1.35 18.78 -9.32
N LEU A 350 -2.16 18.23 -10.22
CA LEU A 350 -2.54 18.90 -11.46
C LEU A 350 -3.75 19.81 -11.26
N GLU A 351 -4.61 19.50 -10.29
CA GLU A 351 -5.87 20.19 -10.07
C GLU A 351 -5.80 21.19 -8.93
N THR A 352 -5.30 20.80 -7.78
CA THR A 352 -5.12 21.66 -6.62
C THR A 352 -3.67 21.73 -6.20
N THR A 353 -3.21 22.92 -5.80
CA THR A 353 -1.86 23.08 -5.25
C THR A 353 -1.83 23.03 -3.72
N LEU A 354 -3.01 22.86 -3.07
CA LEU A 354 -3.09 22.82 -1.60
C LEU A 354 -2.32 21.63 -1.01
N ASP A 355 -2.32 20.51 -1.72
CA ASP A 355 -1.66 19.26 -1.30
C ASP A 355 -0.26 19.10 -1.88
N ASP A 356 0.23 20.09 -2.62
CA ASP A 356 1.61 20.13 -3.08
C ASP A 356 2.58 20.06 -1.91
N ARG A 357 3.44 19.04 -1.90
CA ARG A 357 4.34 18.79 -0.78
C ARG A 357 5.64 18.12 -1.18
N ASP A 358 6.60 18.26 -0.30
CA ASP A 358 7.88 17.55 -0.30
C ASP A 358 7.99 16.76 1.01
N ASP A 359 8.14 15.44 0.91
CA ASP A 359 8.28 14.52 2.03
C ASP A 359 9.70 13.94 2.08
N TYR A 360 10.41 14.16 3.17
CA TYR A 360 11.70 13.53 3.47
C TYR A 360 11.48 12.54 4.62
N SER A 361 11.77 11.28 4.41
CA SER A 361 11.58 10.29 5.44
C SER A 361 12.77 9.34 5.58
N GLY A 362 12.94 8.84 6.78
CA GLY A 362 13.92 7.81 7.11
C GLY A 362 13.32 6.77 8.02
N TYR A 363 13.63 5.51 7.79
CA TYR A 363 13.33 4.39 8.65
C TYR A 363 14.63 3.68 9.01
N LEU A 364 14.80 3.41 10.30
CA LEU A 364 15.90 2.62 10.86
C LEU A 364 15.30 1.52 11.72
N GLU A 365 15.78 0.31 11.52
CA GLU A 365 15.52 -0.83 12.38
C GLU A 365 16.85 -1.48 12.74
N PHE A 366 17.01 -1.77 14.01
CA PHE A 366 18.15 -2.47 14.57
C PHE A 366 17.62 -3.63 15.41
N GLY A 367 17.91 -4.85 15.00
CA GLY A 367 17.51 -6.07 15.71
C GLY A 367 18.72 -6.82 16.27
N TYR A 368 18.64 -7.20 17.53
CA TYR A 368 19.67 -8.00 18.20
C TYR A 368 19.08 -9.28 18.78
N ARG A 369 19.50 -10.43 18.23
CA ARG A 369 19.14 -11.75 18.74
C ARG A 369 20.01 -12.09 19.94
N ALA A 370 19.51 -11.74 21.14
CA ALA A 370 20.21 -12.00 22.40
C ALA A 370 20.28 -13.50 22.70
N ARG A 371 19.23 -14.26 22.34
CA ARG A 371 19.13 -15.72 22.43
C ARG A 371 18.41 -16.25 21.17
N PRO A 372 18.46 -17.56 20.88
CA PRO A 372 17.72 -18.14 19.73
C PRO A 372 16.21 -17.84 19.75
N ASN A 373 15.66 -17.61 20.93
CA ASN A 373 14.23 -17.32 21.15
C ASN A 373 13.95 -15.91 21.69
N LEU A 374 14.96 -15.03 21.77
CA LEU A 374 14.81 -13.66 22.29
C LEU A 374 15.47 -12.66 21.33
N THR A 375 14.67 -11.78 20.78
CA THR A 375 15.13 -10.66 19.94
C THR A 375 14.75 -9.34 20.60
N LEU A 376 15.68 -8.39 20.60
CA LEU A 376 15.47 -7.02 21.00
C LEU A 376 15.57 -6.17 19.74
N SER A 377 14.61 -5.25 19.55
CA SER A 377 14.56 -4.40 18.36
C SER A 377 14.43 -2.94 18.77
N LEU A 378 15.16 -2.08 18.08
CA LEU A 378 15.00 -0.63 18.11
C LEU A 378 14.48 -0.19 16.74
N GLN A 379 13.41 0.59 16.73
CA GLN A 379 12.84 1.16 15.52
C GLN A 379 12.81 2.68 15.62
N ALA A 380 13.12 3.37 14.54
CA ALA A 380 13.02 4.82 14.46
C ALA A 380 12.49 5.21 13.07
N THR A 381 11.45 6.01 13.03
CA THR A 381 10.90 6.63 11.82
C THR A 381 10.89 8.13 11.98
N ALA A 382 11.33 8.85 10.97
CA ALA A 382 11.21 10.30 10.90
C ALA A 382 10.64 10.69 9.53
N VAL A 383 9.65 11.60 9.53
CA VAL A 383 9.08 12.19 8.31
C VAL A 383 9.04 13.69 8.48
N ASN A 384 9.72 14.41 7.60
CA ASN A 384 9.59 15.86 7.47
C ASN A 384 8.73 16.13 6.24
N ARG A 385 7.59 16.78 6.44
CA ARG A 385 6.62 17.10 5.40
C ARG A 385 6.53 18.62 5.27
N GLU A 386 6.74 19.11 4.06
CA GLU A 386 6.65 20.53 3.74
C GLU A 386 5.55 20.76 2.71
N PHE A 387 4.45 21.41 3.12
CA PHE A 387 3.36 21.82 2.23
C PHE A 387 3.74 23.15 1.56
N VAL A 388 3.80 23.12 0.23
CA VAL A 388 4.38 24.26 -0.53
C VAL A 388 3.49 25.50 -0.49
N THR A 389 2.17 25.33 -0.68
CA THR A 389 1.21 26.43 -0.77
C THR A 389 0.95 27.10 0.58
N THR A 390 0.79 26.29 1.63
CA THR A 390 0.51 26.80 2.99
C THR A 390 1.77 27.14 3.77
N GLN A 391 2.96 26.76 3.26
CA GLN A 391 4.25 26.85 3.95
C GLN A 391 4.29 26.12 5.31
N ARG A 392 3.31 25.25 5.55
CA ARG A 392 3.25 24.41 6.73
C ARG A 392 4.36 23.36 6.70
N LYS A 393 4.98 23.14 7.85
CA LYS A 393 6.02 22.12 8.06
C LYS A 393 5.63 21.24 9.23
N ASP A 394 5.58 19.94 8.98
CA ASP A 394 5.34 18.92 10.00
C ASP A 394 6.56 18.00 10.11
N GLN A 395 7.00 17.75 11.33
CA GLN A 395 8.07 16.82 11.66
C GLN A 395 7.50 15.68 12.52
N ASP A 396 7.19 14.56 11.91
CA ASP A 396 6.72 13.37 12.60
C ASP A 396 7.92 12.48 13.00
N ARG A 397 7.94 11.97 14.23
CA ARG A 397 8.96 11.06 14.75
C ARG A 397 8.32 9.95 15.55
N VAL A 398 8.69 8.72 15.25
CA VAL A 398 8.27 7.54 15.99
C VAL A 398 9.51 6.75 16.41
N TYR A 399 9.61 6.43 17.68
CA TYR A 399 10.64 5.58 18.24
C TYR A 399 9.98 4.40 18.95
N GLY A 400 10.52 3.21 18.76
CA GLY A 400 10.05 1.99 19.38
C GLY A 400 11.19 1.13 19.91
N LEU A 401 11.01 0.56 21.10
CA LEU A 401 11.82 -0.52 21.64
C LEU A 401 10.93 -1.72 21.83
N GLU A 402 11.33 -2.84 21.28
CA GLU A 402 10.56 -4.09 21.32
C GLU A 402 11.39 -5.25 21.83
N CYS A 403 10.72 -6.16 22.48
CA CYS A 403 11.25 -7.42 22.96
C CYS A 403 10.34 -8.54 22.49
N ASP A 404 10.86 -9.39 21.59
CA ASP A 404 10.15 -10.54 21.06
C ASP A 404 10.68 -11.80 21.70
N TYR A 405 9.80 -12.58 22.31
CA TYR A 405 10.18 -13.85 22.94
C TYR A 405 9.32 -15.00 22.45
N ARG A 406 9.98 -16.01 21.89
CA ARG A 406 9.35 -17.27 21.48
C ARG A 406 9.39 -18.25 22.64
N TRP A 407 8.25 -18.46 23.28
CA TRP A 407 8.15 -19.39 24.40
C TRP A 407 8.15 -20.84 23.93
N THR A 408 7.31 -21.15 22.94
CA THR A 408 7.27 -22.47 22.31
C THR A 408 7.34 -22.34 20.79
N ARG A 409 7.22 -23.44 20.05
CA ARG A 409 7.10 -23.40 18.59
C ARG A 409 5.85 -22.64 18.12
N HIS A 410 4.80 -22.67 18.94
CA HIS A 410 3.49 -22.12 18.60
C HIS A 410 3.13 -20.87 19.39
N LEU A 411 3.80 -20.57 20.49
CA LEU A 411 3.44 -19.45 21.37
C LEU A 411 4.60 -18.47 21.50
N SER A 412 4.32 -17.22 21.21
CA SER A 412 5.24 -16.09 21.37
C SER A 412 4.55 -14.93 22.08
N TRP A 413 5.35 -14.05 22.67
CA TRP A 413 4.88 -12.74 23.12
C TRP A 413 5.84 -11.64 22.67
N GLN A 414 5.30 -10.46 22.52
CA GLN A 414 6.00 -9.23 22.19
C GLN A 414 5.62 -8.17 23.20
N ALA A 415 6.61 -7.46 23.74
CA ALA A 415 6.41 -6.29 24.57
C ALA A 415 7.15 -5.11 23.94
N GLY A 416 6.50 -3.95 23.84
CA GLY A 416 7.09 -2.77 23.23
C GLY A 416 6.68 -1.49 23.95
N ILE A 417 7.56 -0.51 23.90
CA ILE A 417 7.30 0.87 24.29
C ILE A 417 7.60 1.79 23.11
N TYR A 418 6.74 2.78 22.92
CA TYR A 418 6.78 3.66 21.77
C TYR A 418 6.63 5.11 22.18
N ARG A 419 7.29 5.98 21.44
CA ARG A 419 7.10 7.42 21.52
C ARG A 419 6.80 7.95 20.12
N ASN A 420 5.65 8.55 19.97
CA ASN A 420 5.19 9.22 18.76
C ASN A 420 5.14 10.74 19.04
N SER A 421 5.56 11.54 18.07
CA SER A 421 5.50 13.00 18.21
C SER A 421 5.42 13.67 16.85
N ARG A 422 4.69 14.78 16.82
CA ARG A 422 4.67 15.74 15.71
C ARG A 422 5.03 17.11 16.26
N ASP A 423 5.97 17.77 15.60
CA ASP A 423 6.22 19.20 15.73
C ASP A 423 5.71 19.87 14.44
N SER A 424 4.73 20.77 14.55
CA SER A 424 4.09 21.46 13.42
C SER A 424 4.26 22.96 13.54
N THR A 425 4.36 23.65 12.39
CA THR A 425 4.27 25.11 12.33
C THR A 425 2.83 25.64 12.37
N GLU A 426 1.85 24.74 12.24
CA GLU A 426 0.43 25.05 12.35
C GLU A 426 0.01 24.93 13.83
N VAL A 427 -0.81 25.88 14.28
CA VAL A 427 -1.33 25.92 15.65
C VAL A 427 -2.20 24.68 15.93
N ASP A 428 -2.16 24.14 17.14
CA ASP A 428 -2.94 22.99 17.63
C ASP A 428 -2.71 21.70 16.79
N SER A 429 -1.58 21.61 16.09
CA SER A 429 -1.25 20.46 15.25
C SER A 429 -0.04 19.65 15.75
N SER A 430 0.64 20.11 16.78
CA SER A 430 1.72 19.38 17.44
C SER A 430 1.14 18.37 18.43
N TYR A 431 1.85 17.30 18.71
CA TYR A 431 1.44 16.35 19.75
C TYR A 431 2.60 15.49 20.22
N ARG A 432 2.42 14.84 21.36
CA ARG A 432 3.29 13.78 21.87
C ARG A 432 2.44 12.65 22.41
N GLU A 433 2.89 11.44 22.20
CA GLU A 433 2.27 10.23 22.71
C GLU A 433 3.35 9.27 23.20
N ASN A 434 3.14 8.66 24.36
CA ASN A 434 3.89 7.50 24.81
C ASN A 434 2.91 6.33 24.90
N ALA A 435 3.26 5.21 24.28
CA ALA A 435 2.43 4.02 24.28
C ALA A 435 3.25 2.81 24.74
N ALA A 436 2.59 1.88 25.41
CA ALA A 436 3.11 0.56 25.72
C ALA A 436 2.18 -0.49 25.12
N ARG A 437 2.76 -1.55 24.52
CA ARG A 437 2.01 -2.64 23.89
C ARG A 437 2.53 -3.97 24.40
N PHE A 438 1.61 -4.88 24.68
CA PHE A 438 1.90 -6.28 24.95
C PHE A 438 1.02 -7.15 24.06
N THR A 439 1.63 -8.10 23.37
CA THR A 439 0.92 -8.98 22.46
C THR A 439 1.29 -10.43 22.75
N VAL A 440 0.30 -11.32 22.83
CA VAL A 440 0.49 -12.76 22.85
C VAL A 440 -0.02 -13.31 21.52
N THR A 441 0.77 -14.17 20.88
CA THR A 441 0.43 -14.74 19.58
C THR A 441 0.62 -16.25 19.62
N TRP A 442 -0.41 -16.96 19.16
CA TRP A 442 -0.36 -18.37 18.87
C TRP A 442 -0.31 -18.56 17.36
N ARG A 443 0.64 -19.38 16.88
CA ARG A 443 0.85 -19.70 15.46
C ARG A 443 0.69 -21.19 15.24
N ARG A 444 0.05 -21.57 14.16
CA ARG A 444 -0.01 -22.95 13.69
C ARG A 444 1.23 -23.28 12.87
#